data_afc0cb66f5624bce028a920358f50154
#
_entry.id   afc0cb66f5624bce028a920358f50154
#
_cell.length_a   1.000
_cell.length_b   1.000
_cell.length_c   1.000
_cell.angle_alpha   90.00
_cell.angle_beta   90.00
_cell.angle_gamma   90.00
#
_symmetry.space_group_name_H-M   'P 1'
#
loop_
_entity.id
_entity.type
_entity.pdbx_description
1 polymer ?
#
loop_
_entity_poly.entity_id
_entity_poly.type
_entity_poly.pdbx_seq_one_letter_code
_entity_poly.pdbx_strand_id
1 'polypeptide(L)'
;MEKTAEELGKEREKRVKDAIELRVPDRVPLIPSFEFFAAYYGGITCQEAMYDYEKAYQAYKKTILDFEPDMYVGPAIFRSGPVLETLDVKQLKWPGHGVQPNYVYQFVEGEYMPPEEYDEFIDNPSDWMLMRYMPRIYGALKPFSNLPGVLDQFYYYGAPSAGLATMGRPEIQEAFQTLLKAARESLKWVTHLQSFSQEMKGLGYSSFFFVATYAPFDLIGDNFRGSRGMMLDMYRRSDKILEALEKATRVMIRMATRRAAAGGVPMVFIPLHKGAEGFMSMEQYNIFYWPFLKQLMMGIIDAGLIPYPYTEGGYTSRLETISDVPKGKVLYHFEKVDLKRAKEVLGDVACISGNVPNSLLCTGSPQGVRDYCKMLIDVAGKGGGLIVDAGATIDEAKPENIKAMMDFTKEYGVYR
;
A
#
# COMPACT_ATOMS: atom_id res chain seq x y z
N MET A 1 26.79 3.14 29.14
CA MET A 1 25.68 4.10 29.18
C MET A 1 24.59 3.53 28.30
N GLU A 2 23.36 3.52 28.77
CA GLU A 2 22.23 3.17 27.94
C GLU A 2 22.05 4.23 26.84
N LYS A 3 21.72 3.79 25.62
CA LYS A 3 21.49 4.68 24.49
C LYS A 3 20.20 5.46 24.71
N THR A 4 20.20 6.72 24.31
CA THR A 4 18.97 7.53 24.29
C THR A 4 17.99 7.04 23.22
N ALA A 5 16.71 7.39 23.33
CA ALA A 5 15.68 7.06 22.32
C ALA A 5 16.07 7.61 20.93
N GLU A 6 16.67 8.81 20.87
CA GLU A 6 17.13 9.41 19.63
C GLU A 6 18.26 8.61 18.96
N GLU A 7 19.24 8.15 19.76
CA GLU A 7 20.35 7.31 19.27
C GLU A 7 19.83 5.97 18.74
N LEU A 8 18.92 5.32 19.47
CA LEU A 8 18.29 4.07 19.05
C LEU A 8 17.49 4.26 17.75
N GLY A 9 16.74 5.36 17.63
CA GLY A 9 16.01 5.69 16.42
C GLY A 9 16.92 5.85 15.20
N LYS A 10 18.02 6.62 15.34
CA LYS A 10 19.01 6.81 14.27
C LYS A 10 19.69 5.50 13.84
N GLU A 11 19.99 4.61 14.79
CA GLU A 11 20.58 3.31 14.47
C GLU A 11 19.61 2.42 13.68
N ARG A 12 18.32 2.40 14.07
CA ARG A 12 17.28 1.66 13.39
C ARG A 12 17.08 2.17 11.96
N GLU A 13 16.95 3.49 11.80
CA GLU A 13 16.82 4.12 10.48
C GLU A 13 18.03 3.85 9.59
N LYS A 14 19.24 3.97 10.13
CA LYS A 14 20.49 3.67 9.41
C LYS A 14 20.53 2.22 8.95
N ARG A 15 20.17 1.27 9.81
CA ARG A 15 20.13 -0.17 9.51
C ARG A 15 19.22 -0.47 8.32
N VAL A 16 18.01 0.08 8.32
CA VAL A 16 17.05 -0.07 7.23
C VAL A 16 17.55 0.57 5.94
N LYS A 17 18.09 1.79 6.04
CA LYS A 17 18.65 2.50 4.88
C LYS A 17 19.83 1.75 4.28
N ASP A 18 20.74 1.24 5.10
CA ASP A 18 21.89 0.46 4.62
C ASP A 18 21.44 -0.80 3.86
N ALA A 19 20.43 -1.52 4.37
CA ALA A 19 19.87 -2.67 3.66
C ALA A 19 19.26 -2.30 2.30
N ILE A 20 18.46 -1.21 2.24
CA ILE A 20 17.84 -0.75 0.99
C ILE A 20 18.90 -0.35 -0.04
N GLU A 21 19.96 0.33 0.38
CA GLU A 21 21.07 0.79 -0.46
C GLU A 21 22.12 -0.31 -0.73
N LEU A 22 21.81 -1.57 -0.37
CA LEU A 22 22.69 -2.75 -0.55
C LEU A 22 24.04 -2.62 0.17
N ARG A 23 24.07 -1.88 1.27
CA ARG A 23 25.19 -1.90 2.23
C ARG A 23 24.92 -2.92 3.32
N VAL A 24 25.98 -3.44 3.92
CA VAL A 24 25.87 -4.39 5.04
C VAL A 24 25.59 -3.59 6.32
N PRO A 25 24.43 -3.73 6.95
CA PRO A 25 24.14 -3.10 8.24
C PRO A 25 24.80 -3.88 9.39
N ASP A 26 24.62 -3.43 10.63
CA ASP A 26 25.07 -4.17 11.83
C ASP A 26 24.37 -5.51 12.01
N ARG A 27 23.10 -5.60 11.64
CA ARG A 27 22.29 -6.82 11.56
C ARG A 27 21.17 -6.69 10.53
N VAL A 28 20.55 -7.80 10.19
CA VAL A 28 19.37 -7.83 9.34
C VAL A 28 18.22 -7.03 9.99
N PRO A 29 17.64 -6.03 9.30
CA PRO A 29 16.51 -5.27 9.80
C PRO A 29 15.21 -6.05 9.79
N LEU A 30 14.30 -5.63 10.66
CA LEU A 30 12.96 -6.16 10.87
C LEU A 30 11.92 -5.04 10.72
N ILE A 31 11.02 -5.19 9.77
CA ILE A 31 9.89 -4.26 9.55
C ILE A 31 8.60 -5.07 9.39
N PRO A 32 8.03 -5.60 10.48
CA PRO A 32 6.80 -6.37 10.38
C PRO A 32 5.62 -5.50 9.97
N SER A 33 4.94 -5.93 8.92
CA SER A 33 3.74 -5.27 8.38
C SER A 33 2.51 -5.63 9.22
N PHE A 34 2.49 -5.16 10.49
CA PHE A 34 1.33 -5.36 11.36
C PHE A 34 0.11 -4.63 10.82
N GLU A 35 -0.99 -5.37 10.67
CA GLU A 35 -2.32 -4.85 10.39
C GLU A 35 -3.23 -5.10 11.61
N PHE A 36 -4.31 -5.85 11.45
CA PHE A 36 -5.25 -6.10 12.54
C PHE A 36 -4.70 -6.98 13.67
N PHE A 37 -3.56 -7.64 13.49
CA PHE A 37 -2.84 -8.26 14.60
C PHE A 37 -2.65 -7.30 15.77
N ALA A 38 -2.34 -6.04 15.51
CA ALA A 38 -2.18 -5.04 16.56
C ALA A 38 -3.48 -4.79 17.35
N ALA A 39 -4.64 -4.85 16.69
CA ALA A 39 -5.93 -4.75 17.36
C ALA A 39 -6.18 -5.97 18.28
N TYR A 40 -6.03 -7.18 17.75
CA TYR A 40 -6.19 -8.41 18.54
C TYR A 40 -5.21 -8.48 19.70
N TYR A 41 -3.94 -8.18 19.48
CA TYR A 41 -2.91 -8.18 20.52
C TYR A 41 -3.15 -7.09 21.58
N GLY A 42 -3.71 -5.96 21.17
CA GLY A 42 -4.14 -4.88 22.06
C GLY A 42 -5.45 -5.14 22.80
N GLY A 43 -6.16 -6.24 22.49
CA GLY A 43 -7.41 -6.65 23.13
C GLY A 43 -8.63 -5.84 22.71
N ILE A 44 -8.60 -5.26 21.50
CA ILE A 44 -9.73 -4.55 20.90
C ILE A 44 -10.24 -5.28 19.65
N THR A 45 -11.49 -5.04 19.29
CA THR A 45 -12.08 -5.57 18.07
C THR A 45 -11.55 -4.82 16.83
N CYS A 46 -11.63 -5.45 15.64
CA CYS A 46 -11.34 -4.78 14.38
C CYS A 46 -12.24 -3.55 14.16
N GLN A 47 -13.51 -3.62 14.62
CA GLN A 47 -14.43 -2.49 14.55
C GLN A 47 -13.95 -1.34 15.45
N GLU A 48 -13.57 -1.62 16.70
CA GLU A 48 -13.03 -0.58 17.59
C GLU A 48 -11.77 0.06 17.00
N ALA A 49 -10.88 -0.71 16.37
CA ALA A 49 -9.69 -0.17 15.71
C ALA A 49 -10.02 0.81 14.58
N MET A 50 -11.16 0.66 13.90
CA MET A 50 -11.61 1.55 12.83
C MET A 50 -12.40 2.77 13.32
N TYR A 51 -13.02 2.70 14.50
CA TYR A 51 -13.94 3.72 14.99
C TYR A 51 -13.44 4.50 16.22
N ASP A 52 -12.55 3.92 17.02
CA ASP A 52 -11.94 4.53 18.19
C ASP A 52 -10.44 4.72 17.96
N TYR A 53 -10.06 5.88 17.48
CA TYR A 53 -8.67 6.19 17.09
C TYR A 53 -7.70 6.12 18.27
N GLU A 54 -8.17 6.42 19.50
CA GLU A 54 -7.33 6.34 20.69
C GLU A 54 -7.07 4.89 21.08
N LYS A 55 -8.10 4.02 21.07
CA LYS A 55 -7.90 2.58 21.30
C LYS A 55 -6.99 1.96 20.26
N ALA A 56 -7.18 2.28 18.98
CA ALA A 56 -6.31 1.84 17.89
C ALA A 56 -4.87 2.25 18.11
N TYR A 57 -4.67 3.49 18.53
CA TYR A 57 -3.37 4.06 18.87
C TYR A 57 -2.70 3.28 20.01
N GLN A 58 -3.38 3.05 21.14
CA GLN A 58 -2.83 2.34 22.29
C GLN A 58 -2.51 0.88 21.96
N ALA A 59 -3.36 0.19 21.20
CA ALA A 59 -3.14 -1.17 20.76
C ALA A 59 -1.89 -1.27 19.87
N TYR A 60 -1.74 -0.34 18.93
CA TYR A 60 -0.59 -0.32 18.03
C TYR A 60 0.70 0.04 18.76
N LYS A 61 0.66 1.02 19.66
CA LYS A 61 1.79 1.39 20.53
C LYS A 61 2.26 0.20 21.36
N LYS A 62 1.32 -0.50 22.03
CA LYS A 62 1.65 -1.72 22.78
C LYS A 62 2.37 -2.74 21.92
N THR A 63 1.87 -2.98 20.70
CA THR A 63 2.47 -3.93 19.76
C THR A 63 3.91 -3.54 19.42
N ILE A 64 4.16 -2.26 19.09
CA ILE A 64 5.51 -1.80 18.76
C ILE A 64 6.45 -1.95 19.95
N LEU A 65 6.02 -1.56 21.16
CA LEU A 65 6.86 -1.62 22.35
C LEU A 65 7.19 -3.06 22.80
N ASP A 66 6.24 -3.99 22.63
CA ASP A 66 6.44 -5.37 23.03
C ASP A 66 7.28 -6.18 22.04
N PHE A 67 7.23 -5.84 20.74
CA PHE A 67 7.98 -6.55 19.68
C PHE A 67 9.22 -5.81 19.19
N GLU A 68 9.36 -4.52 19.45
CA GLU A 68 10.55 -3.70 19.18
C GLU A 68 11.09 -3.83 17.72
N PRO A 69 10.29 -3.54 16.69
CA PRO A 69 10.77 -3.53 15.30
C PRO A 69 11.81 -2.43 15.05
N ASP A 70 12.55 -2.52 13.96
CA ASP A 70 13.44 -1.44 13.55
C ASP A 70 12.67 -0.22 13.04
N MET A 71 11.63 -0.46 12.26
CA MET A 71 10.64 0.53 11.88
C MET A 71 9.27 -0.14 11.86
N TYR A 72 8.20 0.65 11.80
CA TYR A 72 6.83 0.13 11.82
C TYR A 72 5.97 0.76 10.71
N VAL A 73 5.04 -0.02 10.15
CA VAL A 73 3.91 0.48 9.36
C VAL A 73 2.87 0.99 10.36
N GLY A 74 2.41 2.22 10.25
CA GLY A 74 1.58 2.84 11.28
C GLY A 74 0.11 2.39 11.24
N PRO A 75 -0.71 2.82 12.24
CA PRO A 75 -2.12 2.44 12.36
C PRO A 75 -3.03 3.00 11.25
N ALA A 76 -2.48 3.69 10.26
CA ALA A 76 -3.20 4.14 9.07
C ALA A 76 -3.89 2.98 8.32
N ILE A 77 -3.38 1.77 8.49
CA ILE A 77 -3.91 0.56 7.86
C ILE A 77 -5.34 0.25 8.32
N PHE A 78 -5.72 0.60 9.55
CA PHE A 78 -7.07 0.36 10.07
C PHE A 78 -8.17 1.12 9.32
N ARG A 79 -7.82 2.22 8.63
CA ARG A 79 -8.77 3.11 7.97
C ARG A 79 -9.76 3.75 8.96
N SER A 80 -10.40 4.83 8.56
CA SER A 80 -11.45 5.47 9.37
C SER A 80 -12.83 4.92 9.01
N GLY A 81 -13.43 4.12 9.90
CA GLY A 81 -14.79 3.62 9.75
C GLY A 81 -15.83 4.75 9.55
N PRO A 82 -15.81 5.83 10.36
CA PRO A 82 -16.72 6.97 10.20
C PRO A 82 -16.63 7.66 8.83
N VAL A 83 -15.45 7.70 8.21
CA VAL A 83 -15.30 8.25 6.84
C VAL A 83 -15.94 7.32 5.82
N LEU A 84 -15.68 6.00 5.92
CA LEU A 84 -16.26 5.00 5.02
C LEU A 84 -17.79 5.00 5.09
N GLU A 85 -18.33 5.07 6.29
CA GLU A 85 -19.77 5.12 6.55
C GLU A 85 -20.40 6.42 6.01
N THR A 86 -19.79 7.59 6.29
CA THR A 86 -20.28 8.89 5.82
C THR A 86 -20.36 8.96 4.29
N LEU A 87 -19.39 8.36 3.60
CA LEU A 87 -19.36 8.32 2.13
C LEU A 87 -20.22 7.20 1.53
N ASP A 88 -20.74 6.28 2.34
CA ASP A 88 -21.44 5.06 1.89
C ASP A 88 -20.61 4.29 0.87
N VAL A 89 -19.39 3.84 1.30
CA VAL A 89 -18.40 3.18 0.41
C VAL A 89 -18.92 1.83 -0.08
N LYS A 90 -18.90 1.59 -1.40
CA LYS A 90 -19.40 0.37 -2.04
C LYS A 90 -18.31 -0.66 -2.34
N GLN A 91 -17.05 -0.24 -2.45
CA GLN A 91 -15.92 -1.11 -2.77
C GLN A 91 -15.33 -1.83 -1.55
N LEU A 92 -15.90 -1.65 -0.37
CA LEU A 92 -15.40 -2.23 0.85
C LEU A 92 -16.57 -2.70 1.73
N LYS A 93 -16.44 -3.90 2.32
CA LYS A 93 -17.18 -4.32 3.50
C LYS A 93 -16.23 -4.26 4.67
N TRP A 94 -16.68 -3.76 5.82
CA TRP A 94 -15.81 -3.60 6.98
C TRP A 94 -16.51 -3.98 8.28
N PRO A 95 -15.77 -4.18 9.39
CA PRO A 95 -16.31 -4.54 10.68
C PRO A 95 -17.54 -3.72 11.08
N GLY A 96 -18.67 -4.39 11.32
CA GLY A 96 -19.98 -3.77 11.58
C GLY A 96 -20.78 -3.37 10.33
N HIS A 97 -20.18 -3.42 9.15
CA HIS A 97 -20.81 -3.07 7.85
C HIS A 97 -20.55 -4.19 6.82
N GLY A 98 -21.34 -5.25 6.91
CA GLY A 98 -21.25 -6.42 6.04
C GLY A 98 -20.19 -7.45 6.41
N VAL A 99 -19.42 -7.20 7.48
CA VAL A 99 -18.46 -8.10 8.12
C VAL A 99 -18.68 -8.05 9.64
N GLN A 100 -18.43 -9.16 10.32
CA GLN A 100 -18.55 -9.21 11.79
C GLN A 100 -17.49 -8.30 12.47
N PRO A 101 -17.74 -7.80 13.69
CA PRO A 101 -16.86 -6.82 14.37
C PRO A 101 -15.40 -7.25 14.55
N ASN A 102 -15.14 -8.55 14.65
CA ASN A 102 -13.80 -9.12 14.85
C ASN A 102 -13.14 -9.64 13.57
N TYR A 103 -13.69 -9.33 12.39
CA TYR A 103 -13.06 -9.72 11.13
C TYR A 103 -12.52 -8.47 10.42
N VAL A 104 -11.47 -8.66 9.64
CA VAL A 104 -10.87 -7.60 8.82
C VAL A 104 -11.81 -7.16 7.70
N TYR A 105 -11.58 -5.99 7.13
CA TYR A 105 -12.36 -5.53 5.97
C TYR A 105 -12.12 -6.42 4.74
N GLN A 106 -13.07 -6.40 3.82
CA GLN A 106 -13.03 -7.14 2.57
C GLN A 106 -13.29 -6.22 1.39
N PHE A 107 -12.42 -6.26 0.39
CA PHE A 107 -12.65 -5.57 -0.87
C PHE A 107 -13.79 -6.21 -1.65
N VAL A 108 -14.62 -5.35 -2.25
CA VAL A 108 -15.70 -5.75 -3.14
C VAL A 108 -15.28 -5.39 -4.56
N GLU A 109 -14.85 -6.40 -5.31
CA GLU A 109 -14.55 -6.22 -6.72
C GLU A 109 -15.83 -5.93 -7.52
N GLY A 110 -15.73 -5.02 -8.49
CA GLY A 110 -16.83 -4.66 -9.36
C GLY A 110 -16.36 -4.06 -10.67
N GLU A 111 -17.22 -4.04 -11.66
CA GLU A 111 -17.01 -3.33 -12.91
C GLU A 111 -17.59 -1.91 -12.78
N TYR A 112 -16.73 -0.98 -12.34
CA TYR A 112 -17.11 0.41 -12.11
C TYR A 112 -16.82 1.32 -13.32
N MET A 113 -16.18 0.78 -14.35
CA MET A 113 -15.91 1.41 -15.63
C MET A 113 -16.38 0.46 -16.75
N PRO A 114 -17.47 0.72 -17.45
CA PRO A 114 -17.81 -0.05 -18.65
C PRO A 114 -16.77 0.21 -19.76
N PRO A 115 -16.57 -0.74 -20.68
CA PRO A 115 -15.50 -0.64 -21.68
C PRO A 115 -15.63 0.53 -22.64
N GLU A 116 -16.81 1.10 -22.78
CA GLU A 116 -17.09 2.27 -23.62
C GLU A 116 -16.54 3.58 -23.03
N GLU A 117 -16.16 3.58 -21.75
CA GLU A 117 -15.65 4.77 -21.05
C GLU A 117 -14.11 4.90 -21.10
N TYR A 118 -13.39 4.02 -21.77
CA TYR A 118 -11.94 4.14 -21.91
C TYR A 118 -11.55 5.50 -22.52
N ASP A 119 -12.21 5.93 -23.57
CA ASP A 119 -11.91 7.21 -24.24
C ASP A 119 -12.14 8.40 -23.28
N GLU A 120 -13.28 8.41 -22.55
CA GLU A 120 -13.57 9.48 -21.58
C GLU A 120 -12.50 9.54 -20.47
N PHE A 121 -12.06 8.38 -19.95
CA PHE A 121 -10.97 8.31 -18.98
C PHE A 121 -9.63 8.78 -19.55
N ILE A 122 -9.27 8.37 -20.77
CA ILE A 122 -8.02 8.74 -21.43
C ILE A 122 -7.96 10.25 -21.70
N ASP A 123 -9.05 10.81 -22.19
CA ASP A 123 -9.13 12.24 -22.54
C ASP A 123 -9.11 13.11 -21.29
N ASN A 124 -9.96 12.85 -20.32
CA ASN A 124 -10.08 13.65 -19.09
C ASN A 124 -10.30 12.80 -17.83
N PRO A 125 -9.24 12.19 -17.28
CA PRO A 125 -9.36 11.32 -16.10
C PRO A 125 -9.93 12.05 -14.87
N SER A 126 -9.77 13.38 -14.75
CA SER A 126 -10.28 14.12 -13.59
C SER A 126 -11.80 14.25 -13.60
N ASP A 127 -12.37 14.61 -14.73
CA ASP A 127 -13.82 14.71 -14.89
C ASP A 127 -14.45 13.31 -14.81
N TRP A 128 -13.85 12.31 -15.48
CA TRP A 128 -14.30 10.93 -15.39
C TRP A 128 -14.32 10.43 -13.93
N MET A 129 -13.25 10.69 -13.15
CA MET A 129 -13.20 10.34 -11.72
C MET A 129 -14.31 11.01 -10.93
N LEU A 130 -14.53 12.30 -11.14
CA LEU A 130 -15.52 13.10 -10.40
C LEU A 130 -16.96 12.72 -10.74
N MET A 131 -17.26 12.54 -12.03
CA MET A 131 -18.64 12.42 -12.53
C MET A 131 -19.08 10.98 -12.82
N ARG A 132 -18.14 10.05 -12.96
CA ARG A 132 -18.44 8.62 -13.25
C ARG A 132 -18.04 7.72 -12.11
N TYR A 133 -16.76 7.72 -11.74
CA TYR A 133 -16.22 6.76 -10.78
C TYR A 133 -16.68 7.03 -9.36
N MET A 134 -16.45 8.23 -8.84
CA MET A 134 -16.86 8.58 -7.46
C MET A 134 -18.34 8.34 -7.17
N PRO A 135 -19.29 8.70 -8.06
CA PRO A 135 -20.70 8.39 -7.85
C PRO A 135 -21.04 6.90 -7.77
N ARG A 136 -20.21 6.03 -8.36
CA ARG A 136 -20.42 4.58 -8.35
C ARG A 136 -19.89 3.92 -7.08
N ILE A 137 -18.79 4.45 -6.54
CA ILE A 137 -18.13 3.85 -5.38
C ILE A 137 -18.50 4.52 -4.05
N TYR A 138 -19.04 5.73 -4.08
CA TYR A 138 -19.52 6.47 -2.92
C TYR A 138 -21.01 6.78 -3.09
N GLY A 139 -21.87 6.02 -2.41
CA GLY A 139 -23.32 6.18 -2.54
C GLY A 139 -23.81 7.59 -2.19
N ALA A 140 -23.18 8.23 -1.19
CA ALA A 140 -23.49 9.61 -0.81
C ALA A 140 -23.14 10.65 -1.89
N LEU A 141 -22.26 10.31 -2.84
CA LEU A 141 -21.84 11.18 -3.94
C LEU A 141 -22.51 10.83 -5.29
N LYS A 142 -23.54 9.97 -5.28
CA LYS A 142 -24.29 9.61 -6.49
C LYS A 142 -24.76 10.84 -7.29
N PRO A 143 -25.22 11.96 -6.67
CA PRO A 143 -25.63 13.14 -7.40
C PRO A 143 -24.52 13.80 -8.26
N PHE A 144 -23.24 13.53 -8.00
CA PHE A 144 -22.13 14.07 -8.80
C PHE A 144 -22.14 13.60 -10.25
N SER A 145 -22.85 12.51 -10.57
CA SER A 145 -23.07 12.10 -11.96
C SER A 145 -23.82 13.15 -12.80
N ASN A 146 -24.48 14.10 -12.16
CA ASN A 146 -25.21 15.20 -12.81
C ASN A 146 -24.40 16.50 -12.89
N LEU A 147 -23.16 16.52 -12.39
CA LEU A 147 -22.28 17.69 -12.54
C LEU A 147 -21.88 17.84 -14.02
N PRO A 148 -21.82 19.06 -14.54
CA PRO A 148 -21.16 19.32 -15.82
C PRO A 148 -19.62 19.19 -15.65
N GLY A 149 -18.90 19.00 -16.75
CA GLY A 149 -17.44 19.00 -16.75
C GLY A 149 -16.86 20.30 -16.16
N VAL A 150 -15.65 20.20 -15.61
CA VAL A 150 -15.02 21.38 -14.97
C VAL A 150 -14.88 22.54 -15.94
N LEU A 151 -14.52 22.27 -17.20
CA LEU A 151 -14.46 23.31 -18.23
C LEU A 151 -15.81 23.91 -18.53
N ASP A 152 -16.88 23.13 -18.55
CA ASP A 152 -18.25 23.63 -18.80
C ASP A 152 -18.72 24.52 -17.65
N GLN A 153 -18.28 24.26 -16.42
CA GLN A 153 -18.63 25.04 -15.24
C GLN A 153 -17.92 26.38 -15.15
N PHE A 154 -16.67 26.43 -15.59
CA PHE A 154 -15.75 27.57 -15.35
C PHE A 154 -15.21 28.20 -16.63
N TYR A 155 -15.80 27.89 -17.79
CA TYR A 155 -15.41 28.50 -19.07
C TYR A 155 -15.67 30.00 -19.09
N TYR A 156 -14.73 30.78 -19.60
CA TYR A 156 -14.62 32.22 -19.48
C TYR A 156 -15.85 33.02 -19.96
N TYR A 157 -16.48 32.61 -21.08
CA TYR A 157 -17.60 33.34 -21.66
C TYR A 157 -18.96 32.91 -21.10
N GLY A 158 -19.43 33.55 -20.04
CA GLY A 158 -20.79 33.44 -19.51
C GLY A 158 -21.03 32.31 -18.52
N ALA A 159 -19.99 31.56 -18.22
CA ALA A 159 -20.12 30.33 -17.48
C ALA A 159 -20.31 30.43 -15.97
N PRO A 160 -19.77 31.39 -15.18
CA PRO A 160 -19.94 31.29 -13.74
C PRO A 160 -21.41 31.20 -13.31
N SER A 161 -22.30 31.96 -13.96
CA SER A 161 -23.72 31.97 -13.59
C SER A 161 -24.47 30.73 -14.01
N ALA A 162 -24.31 30.26 -15.24
CA ALA A 162 -25.02 29.08 -15.75
C ALA A 162 -24.38 27.75 -15.28
N GLY A 163 -23.07 27.66 -15.29
CA GLY A 163 -22.32 26.47 -14.84
C GLY A 163 -22.53 26.19 -13.35
N LEU A 164 -22.51 27.22 -12.51
CA LEU A 164 -22.74 27.07 -11.07
C LEU A 164 -24.19 26.77 -10.70
N ALA A 165 -25.17 27.02 -11.59
CA ALA A 165 -26.58 26.72 -11.31
C ALA A 165 -26.82 25.26 -10.95
N THR A 166 -26.09 24.34 -11.57
CA THR A 166 -26.16 22.90 -11.25
C THR A 166 -25.72 22.62 -9.81
N MET A 167 -24.68 23.28 -9.32
CA MET A 167 -24.24 23.16 -7.91
C MET A 167 -25.26 23.71 -6.92
N GLY A 168 -26.18 24.59 -7.37
CA GLY A 168 -27.27 25.11 -6.57
C GLY A 168 -28.41 24.12 -6.32
N ARG A 169 -28.45 22.98 -7.00
CA ARG A 169 -29.48 21.95 -6.80
C ARG A 169 -29.35 21.30 -5.42
N PRO A 170 -30.46 21.09 -4.68
CA PRO A 170 -30.41 20.56 -3.32
C PRO A 170 -29.64 19.26 -3.17
N GLU A 171 -29.81 18.29 -4.07
CA GLU A 171 -29.15 17.00 -4.04
C GLU A 171 -27.62 17.11 -4.24
N ILE A 172 -27.17 18.05 -5.05
CA ILE A 172 -25.76 18.34 -5.27
C ILE A 172 -25.15 19.02 -4.03
N GLN A 173 -25.87 19.99 -3.45
CA GLN A 173 -25.43 20.65 -2.23
C GLN A 173 -25.29 19.67 -1.06
N GLU A 174 -26.25 18.75 -0.89
CA GLU A 174 -26.20 17.70 0.13
C GLU A 174 -24.97 16.77 -0.05
N ALA A 175 -24.68 16.36 -1.30
CA ALA A 175 -23.50 15.56 -1.61
C ALA A 175 -22.21 16.31 -1.28
N PHE A 176 -22.08 17.60 -1.58
CA PHE A 176 -20.94 18.41 -1.18
C PHE A 176 -20.84 18.57 0.35
N GLN A 177 -21.94 18.78 1.05
CA GLN A 177 -21.96 18.84 2.51
C GLN A 177 -21.49 17.53 3.13
N THR A 178 -21.93 16.40 2.58
CA THR A 178 -21.51 15.07 3.03
C THR A 178 -20.01 14.85 2.78
N LEU A 179 -19.50 15.25 1.62
CA LEU A 179 -18.05 15.19 1.34
C LEU A 179 -17.25 16.07 2.32
N LEU A 180 -17.73 17.26 2.66
CA LEU A 180 -17.08 18.12 3.65
C LEU A 180 -17.15 17.54 5.07
N LYS A 181 -18.24 16.84 5.42
CA LYS A 181 -18.34 16.10 6.70
C LYS A 181 -17.30 14.99 6.76
N ALA A 182 -17.19 14.18 5.72
CA ALA A 182 -16.18 13.13 5.62
C ALA A 182 -14.74 13.70 5.67
N ALA A 183 -14.50 14.85 5.01
CA ALA A 183 -13.21 15.53 5.03
C ALA A 183 -12.80 15.99 6.44
N ARG A 184 -13.74 16.53 7.23
CA ARG A 184 -13.48 16.93 8.63
C ARG A 184 -13.13 15.72 9.50
N GLU A 185 -13.80 14.59 9.30
CA GLU A 185 -13.49 13.36 10.01
C GLU A 185 -12.13 12.78 9.57
N SER A 186 -11.82 12.83 8.29
CA SER A 186 -10.49 12.46 7.78
C SER A 186 -9.38 13.31 8.39
N LEU A 187 -9.63 14.62 8.61
CA LEU A 187 -8.66 15.50 9.25
C LEU A 187 -8.39 15.11 10.71
N LYS A 188 -9.43 14.74 11.48
CA LYS A 188 -9.25 14.20 12.83
C LYS A 188 -8.40 12.95 12.81
N TRP A 189 -8.72 12.00 11.95
CA TRP A 189 -7.96 10.75 11.81
C TRP A 189 -6.48 11.01 11.47
N VAL A 190 -6.19 11.87 10.50
CA VAL A 190 -4.81 12.24 10.14
C VAL A 190 -4.08 12.90 11.32
N THR A 191 -4.77 13.76 12.09
CA THR A 191 -4.19 14.40 13.29
C THR A 191 -3.80 13.35 14.34
N HIS A 192 -4.63 12.35 14.58
CA HIS A 192 -4.29 11.22 15.47
C HIS A 192 -3.07 10.43 14.97
N LEU A 193 -2.98 10.15 13.67
CA LEU A 193 -1.81 9.47 13.10
C LEU A 193 -0.52 10.27 13.27
N GLN A 194 -0.58 11.60 13.11
CA GLN A 194 0.57 12.48 13.30
C GLN A 194 1.01 12.50 14.77
N SER A 195 0.07 12.61 15.71
CA SER A 195 0.36 12.56 17.14
C SER A 195 1.01 11.22 17.54
N PHE A 196 0.48 10.10 17.04
CA PHE A 196 1.06 8.78 17.22
C PHE A 196 2.51 8.73 16.72
N SER A 197 2.73 9.17 15.49
CA SER A 197 4.07 9.14 14.88
C SER A 197 5.09 9.98 15.67
N GLN A 198 4.67 11.14 16.20
CA GLN A 198 5.52 12.00 17.02
C GLN A 198 5.87 11.34 18.35
N GLU A 199 4.90 10.72 19.02
CA GLU A 199 5.16 10.02 20.28
C GLU A 199 6.08 8.83 20.07
N MET A 200 5.82 7.98 19.09
CA MET A 200 6.67 6.82 18.79
C MET A 200 8.10 7.23 18.44
N LYS A 201 8.28 8.32 17.70
CA LYS A 201 9.58 8.90 17.42
C LYS A 201 10.30 9.34 18.69
N GLY A 202 9.58 9.94 19.64
CA GLY A 202 10.09 10.30 20.97
C GLY A 202 10.55 9.07 21.78
N LEU A 203 10.02 7.89 21.50
CA LEU A 203 10.40 6.59 22.09
C LEU A 203 11.49 5.86 21.28
N GLY A 204 12.00 6.45 20.21
CA GLY A 204 13.05 5.87 19.35
C GLY A 204 12.54 4.91 18.29
N TYR A 205 11.25 4.97 17.95
CA TYR A 205 10.65 4.17 16.87
C TYR A 205 10.18 5.07 15.74
N SER A 206 10.83 4.98 14.59
CA SER A 206 10.43 5.73 13.40
C SER A 206 9.42 4.95 12.57
N SER A 207 8.43 5.65 12.02
CA SER A 207 7.50 5.07 11.07
C SER A 207 8.21 4.75 9.76
N PHE A 208 7.95 3.57 9.22
CA PHE A 208 8.25 3.21 7.84
C PHE A 208 7.17 3.81 6.94
N PHE A 209 7.09 5.14 6.97
CA PHE A 209 6.02 5.87 6.32
C PHE A 209 6.25 5.92 4.80
N PHE A 210 5.20 5.66 4.04
CA PHE A 210 5.19 5.70 2.58
C PHE A 210 3.93 6.39 2.04
N VAL A 211 4.04 6.93 0.85
CA VAL A 211 2.89 7.27 0.03
C VAL A 211 2.51 6.03 -0.78
N ALA A 212 1.24 5.70 -0.83
CA ALA A 212 0.75 4.60 -1.65
C ALA A 212 0.34 5.09 -3.04
N THR A 213 0.64 4.27 -4.04
CA THR A 213 0.11 4.34 -5.41
C THR A 213 -0.21 2.92 -5.89
N TYR A 214 -0.74 2.74 -7.09
CA TYR A 214 -0.98 1.42 -7.68
C TYR A 214 -0.01 1.17 -8.82
N ALA A 215 0.27 -0.09 -9.15
CA ALA A 215 0.73 -0.42 -10.50
C ALA A 215 -0.36 0.03 -11.50
N PRO A 216 0.00 0.65 -12.64
CA PRO A 216 -0.99 1.19 -13.57
C PRO A 216 -2.05 0.16 -14.02
N PHE A 217 -1.63 -1.09 -14.25
CA PHE A 217 -2.54 -2.18 -14.58
C PHE A 217 -3.49 -2.51 -13.43
N ASP A 218 -2.98 -2.55 -12.20
CA ASP A 218 -3.79 -2.84 -11.01
C ASP A 218 -4.76 -1.69 -10.70
N LEU A 219 -4.37 -0.43 -10.94
CA LEU A 219 -5.31 0.69 -10.81
C LEU A 219 -6.57 0.45 -11.65
N ILE A 220 -6.38 0.12 -12.94
CA ILE A 220 -7.50 -0.11 -13.85
C ILE A 220 -8.21 -1.42 -13.50
N GLY A 221 -7.45 -2.47 -13.20
CA GLY A 221 -7.98 -3.79 -12.92
C GLY A 221 -8.73 -3.92 -11.60
N ASP A 222 -8.21 -3.34 -10.51
CA ASP A 222 -8.83 -3.48 -9.19
C ASP A 222 -9.96 -2.49 -8.98
N ASN A 223 -9.77 -1.25 -9.45
CA ASN A 223 -10.67 -0.17 -9.11
C ASN A 223 -11.71 0.14 -10.20
N PHE A 224 -11.40 -0.13 -11.48
CA PHE A 224 -12.26 0.32 -12.58
C PHE A 224 -12.93 -0.85 -13.30
N ARG A 225 -12.15 -1.75 -13.90
CA ARG A 225 -12.65 -2.78 -14.81
C ARG A 225 -13.01 -4.11 -14.14
N GLY A 226 -12.46 -4.37 -12.94
CA GLY A 226 -12.49 -5.70 -12.33
C GLY A 226 -11.61 -6.71 -13.07
N SER A 227 -11.28 -7.83 -12.41
CA SER A 227 -10.43 -8.90 -12.98
C SER A 227 -10.96 -9.44 -14.29
N ARG A 228 -12.28 -9.75 -14.36
CA ARG A 228 -12.93 -10.27 -15.56
C ARG A 228 -12.85 -9.28 -16.72
N GLY A 229 -13.15 -8.00 -16.45
CA GLY A 229 -13.09 -6.94 -17.46
C GLY A 229 -11.69 -6.83 -18.05
N MET A 230 -10.67 -6.74 -17.22
CA MET A 230 -9.28 -6.66 -17.66
C MET A 230 -8.82 -7.87 -18.46
N MET A 231 -9.16 -9.08 -18.02
CA MET A 231 -8.81 -10.31 -18.78
C MET A 231 -9.43 -10.31 -20.17
N LEU A 232 -10.69 -9.90 -20.31
CA LEU A 232 -11.35 -9.82 -21.61
C LEU A 232 -10.77 -8.71 -22.49
N ASP A 233 -10.48 -7.57 -21.89
CA ASP A 233 -10.02 -6.39 -22.62
C ASP A 233 -8.58 -6.56 -23.14
N MET A 234 -7.71 -7.32 -22.47
CA MET A 234 -6.40 -7.68 -23.03
C MET A 234 -6.46 -8.35 -24.41
N TYR A 235 -7.56 -9.05 -24.72
CA TYR A 235 -7.78 -9.70 -26.03
C TYR A 235 -8.66 -8.89 -26.97
N ARG A 236 -9.63 -8.14 -26.44
CA ARG A 236 -10.67 -7.49 -27.26
C ARG A 236 -10.40 -6.01 -27.50
N ARG A 237 -9.61 -5.37 -26.64
CA ARG A 237 -9.36 -3.91 -26.61
C ARG A 237 -7.92 -3.60 -26.20
N SER A 238 -6.96 -4.40 -26.67
CA SER A 238 -5.55 -4.27 -26.25
C SER A 238 -5.03 -2.85 -26.45
N ASP A 239 -5.33 -2.21 -27.57
CA ASP A 239 -4.89 -0.85 -27.88
C ASP A 239 -5.45 0.16 -26.85
N LYS A 240 -6.72 0.04 -26.50
CA LYS A 240 -7.36 0.92 -25.50
C LYS A 240 -6.80 0.74 -24.10
N ILE A 241 -6.49 -0.51 -23.70
CA ILE A 241 -5.80 -0.75 -22.43
C ILE A 241 -4.44 -0.09 -22.44
N LEU A 242 -3.63 -0.25 -23.50
CA LEU A 242 -2.30 0.34 -23.60
C LEU A 242 -2.34 1.86 -23.51
N GLU A 243 -3.27 2.53 -24.22
CA GLU A 243 -3.48 3.98 -24.12
C GLU A 243 -3.86 4.40 -22.68
N ALA A 244 -4.78 3.67 -22.05
CA ALA A 244 -5.23 3.94 -20.68
C ALA A 244 -4.11 3.73 -19.65
N LEU A 245 -3.29 2.67 -19.82
CA LEU A 245 -2.14 2.39 -18.97
C LEU A 245 -1.09 3.49 -19.08
N GLU A 246 -0.82 3.97 -20.28
CA GLU A 246 0.11 5.09 -20.48
C GLU A 246 -0.39 6.37 -19.81
N LYS A 247 -1.68 6.67 -19.95
CA LYS A 247 -2.30 7.82 -19.28
C LYS A 247 -2.25 7.68 -17.76
N ALA A 248 -2.65 6.52 -17.23
CA ALA A 248 -2.62 6.21 -15.81
C ALA A 248 -1.20 6.37 -15.24
N THR A 249 -0.18 5.82 -15.90
CA THR A 249 1.21 5.90 -15.48
C THR A 249 1.67 7.34 -15.28
N ARG A 250 1.43 8.21 -16.26
CA ARG A 250 1.80 9.64 -16.18
C ARG A 250 1.08 10.36 -15.02
N VAL A 251 -0.19 10.06 -14.82
CA VAL A 251 -0.98 10.64 -13.72
C VAL A 251 -0.44 10.16 -12.37
N MET A 252 -0.14 8.86 -12.24
CA MET A 252 0.30 8.24 -10.99
C MET A 252 1.70 8.69 -10.58
N ILE A 253 2.64 8.86 -11.52
CA ILE A 253 3.97 9.44 -11.24
C ILE A 253 3.78 10.82 -10.60
N ARG A 254 3.02 11.71 -11.24
CA ARG A 254 2.78 13.07 -10.70
C ARG A 254 2.11 13.06 -9.34
N MET A 255 1.14 12.18 -9.13
CA MET A 255 0.42 12.08 -7.85
C MET A 255 1.34 11.57 -6.74
N ALA A 256 2.08 10.49 -6.98
CA ALA A 256 2.97 9.88 -6.01
C ALA A 256 4.10 10.84 -5.62
N THR A 257 4.79 11.43 -6.59
CA THR A 257 5.91 12.35 -6.34
C THR A 257 5.47 13.63 -5.63
N ARG A 258 4.32 14.21 -6.02
CA ARG A 258 3.77 15.39 -5.33
C ARG A 258 3.35 15.09 -3.88
N ARG A 259 2.71 13.95 -3.64
CA ARG A 259 2.32 13.54 -2.28
C ARG A 259 3.53 13.24 -1.41
N ALA A 260 4.53 12.57 -1.96
CA ALA A 260 5.77 12.28 -1.25
C ALA A 260 6.52 13.57 -0.87
N ALA A 261 6.63 14.52 -1.78
CA ALA A 261 7.23 15.83 -1.51
C ALA A 261 6.47 16.60 -0.43
N ALA A 262 5.13 16.62 -0.47
CA ALA A 262 4.31 17.29 0.53
C ALA A 262 4.39 16.64 1.92
N GLY A 263 4.57 15.33 1.98
CA GLY A 263 4.68 14.56 3.22
C GLY A 263 6.11 14.40 3.74
N GLY A 264 7.12 14.79 2.96
CA GLY A 264 8.55 14.58 3.31
C GLY A 264 8.93 13.10 3.43
N VAL A 265 8.25 12.21 2.66
CA VAL A 265 8.46 10.75 2.74
C VAL A 265 9.36 10.25 1.62
N PRO A 266 10.31 9.34 1.93
CA PRO A 266 11.29 8.88 0.95
C PRO A 266 10.80 7.73 0.07
N MET A 267 9.67 7.09 0.40
CA MET A 267 9.25 5.84 -0.24
C MET A 267 7.83 5.90 -0.78
N VAL A 268 7.61 5.16 -1.89
CA VAL A 268 6.31 5.00 -2.54
C VAL A 268 5.95 3.52 -2.57
N PHE A 269 4.94 3.14 -1.81
CA PHE A 269 4.37 1.80 -1.77
C PHE A 269 3.54 1.52 -3.02
N ILE A 270 3.76 0.35 -3.62
CA ILE A 270 3.09 -0.08 -4.85
C ILE A 270 2.62 -1.53 -4.67
N PRO A 271 1.38 -1.79 -4.21
CA PRO A 271 0.86 -3.16 -4.16
C PRO A 271 0.74 -3.72 -5.57
N LEU A 272 1.16 -4.99 -5.74
CA LEU A 272 1.17 -5.69 -7.02
C LEU A 272 0.28 -6.92 -6.94
N HIS A 273 -0.90 -6.84 -7.52
CA HIS A 273 -1.92 -7.88 -7.45
C HIS A 273 -1.96 -8.74 -8.72
N LYS A 274 -2.26 -8.11 -9.87
CA LYS A 274 -2.52 -8.82 -11.12
C LYS A 274 -1.26 -9.17 -11.94
N GLY A 275 -0.08 -8.73 -11.48
CA GLY A 275 1.21 -9.13 -12.06
C GLY A 275 1.69 -10.53 -11.67
N ALA A 276 1.05 -11.17 -10.69
CA ALA A 276 1.42 -12.49 -10.19
C ALA A 276 1.33 -13.59 -11.26
N GLU A 277 2.10 -14.66 -11.07
CA GLU A 277 2.21 -15.81 -12.00
C GLU A 277 0.86 -16.44 -12.32
N GLY A 278 -0.06 -16.49 -11.36
CA GLY A 278 -1.38 -17.09 -11.52
C GLY A 278 -2.39 -16.26 -12.30
N PHE A 279 -2.12 -14.96 -12.53
CA PHE A 279 -3.06 -14.05 -13.16
C PHE A 279 -2.83 -13.91 -14.68
N MET A 280 -1.58 -13.73 -15.11
CA MET A 280 -1.24 -13.51 -16.51
C MET A 280 0.01 -14.27 -16.95
N SER A 281 0.08 -14.58 -18.26
CA SER A 281 1.26 -15.18 -18.86
C SER A 281 2.47 -14.23 -18.81
N MET A 282 3.67 -14.76 -19.08
CA MET A 282 4.89 -13.95 -19.19
C MET A 282 4.81 -12.96 -20.36
N GLU A 283 4.21 -13.38 -21.48
CA GLU A 283 3.97 -12.53 -22.64
C GLU A 283 3.06 -11.34 -22.29
N GLN A 284 1.91 -11.62 -21.65
CA GLN A 284 0.98 -10.57 -21.20
C GLN A 284 1.63 -9.63 -20.17
N TYR A 285 2.43 -10.18 -19.24
CA TYR A 285 3.19 -9.40 -18.27
C TYR A 285 4.14 -8.42 -18.95
N ASN A 286 4.85 -8.87 -19.96
CA ASN A 286 5.81 -8.04 -20.69
C ASN A 286 5.15 -7.00 -21.62
N ILE A 287 3.87 -7.19 -22.00
CA ILE A 287 3.12 -6.24 -22.83
C ILE A 287 2.35 -5.25 -21.98
N PHE A 288 1.57 -5.74 -21.00
CA PHE A 288 0.55 -4.95 -20.31
C PHE A 288 0.93 -4.50 -18.91
N TYR A 289 1.89 -5.17 -18.24
CA TYR A 289 2.18 -4.93 -16.84
C TYR A 289 3.55 -4.27 -16.63
N TRP A 290 4.62 -4.98 -17.00
CA TRP A 290 5.98 -4.56 -16.69
C TRP A 290 6.38 -3.21 -17.29
N PRO A 291 6.13 -2.87 -18.56
CA PRO A 291 6.56 -1.60 -19.13
C PRO A 291 6.04 -0.39 -18.36
N PHE A 292 4.79 -0.45 -17.92
CA PHE A 292 4.12 0.63 -17.18
C PHE A 292 4.53 0.68 -15.71
N LEU A 293 4.70 -0.48 -15.07
CA LEU A 293 5.26 -0.55 -13.72
C LEU A 293 6.69 -0.02 -13.68
N LYS A 294 7.54 -0.43 -14.63
CA LYS A 294 8.90 0.07 -14.75
C LYS A 294 8.92 1.58 -14.96
N GLN A 295 8.12 2.10 -15.86
CA GLN A 295 8.01 3.54 -16.10
C GLN A 295 7.58 4.30 -14.84
N LEU A 296 6.61 3.78 -14.09
CA LEU A 296 6.19 4.34 -12.81
C LEU A 296 7.36 4.35 -11.80
N MET A 297 8.06 3.22 -11.64
CA MET A 297 9.20 3.12 -10.73
C MET A 297 10.34 4.06 -11.13
N MET A 298 10.65 4.14 -12.42
CA MET A 298 11.68 5.07 -12.91
C MET A 298 11.31 6.53 -12.62
N GLY A 299 10.06 6.95 -12.85
CA GLY A 299 9.60 8.29 -12.50
C GLY A 299 9.64 8.60 -10.99
N ILE A 300 9.46 7.60 -10.14
CA ILE A 300 9.64 7.70 -8.69
C ILE A 300 11.12 7.86 -8.34
N ILE A 301 12.00 7.07 -8.94
CA ILE A 301 13.46 7.12 -8.74
C ILE A 301 14.03 8.46 -9.21
N ASP A 302 13.61 8.97 -10.35
CA ASP A 302 14.03 10.25 -10.90
C ASP A 302 13.65 11.44 -9.98
N ALA A 303 12.59 11.29 -9.20
CA ALA A 303 12.20 12.23 -8.16
C ALA A 303 12.99 12.08 -6.85
N GLY A 304 14.00 11.19 -6.79
CA GLY A 304 14.82 10.94 -5.61
C GLY A 304 14.14 10.06 -4.56
N LEU A 305 13.06 9.35 -4.92
CA LEU A 305 12.27 8.50 -4.04
C LEU A 305 12.60 7.02 -4.28
N ILE A 306 12.21 6.16 -3.35
CA ILE A 306 12.40 4.71 -3.41
C ILE A 306 11.06 4.04 -3.71
N PRO A 307 10.88 3.40 -4.88
CA PRO A 307 9.72 2.54 -5.10
C PRO A 307 9.80 1.30 -4.22
N TYR A 308 8.66 0.94 -3.63
CA TYR A 308 8.46 -0.24 -2.79
C TYR A 308 7.36 -1.13 -3.39
N PRO A 309 7.68 -1.90 -4.47
CA PRO A 309 6.77 -2.91 -4.99
C PRO A 309 6.55 -4.03 -3.97
N TYR A 310 5.29 -4.21 -3.59
CA TYR A 310 4.83 -5.22 -2.65
C TYR A 310 4.08 -6.30 -3.41
N THR A 311 4.74 -7.45 -3.65
CA THR A 311 4.18 -8.51 -4.48
C THR A 311 3.23 -9.39 -3.68
N GLU A 312 2.05 -9.61 -4.23
CA GLU A 312 1.09 -10.59 -3.73
C GLU A 312 1.02 -11.76 -4.71
N GLY A 313 1.17 -13.00 -4.19
CA GLY A 313 1.27 -14.21 -4.98
C GLY A 313 2.69 -14.56 -5.42
N GLY A 314 2.82 -15.44 -6.42
CA GLY A 314 4.09 -15.97 -6.92
C GLY A 314 4.78 -15.02 -7.90
N TYR A 315 6.10 -14.83 -7.73
CA TYR A 315 6.91 -13.93 -8.58
C TYR A 315 8.23 -14.56 -9.07
N THR A 316 8.46 -15.83 -8.87
CA THR A 316 9.72 -16.48 -9.25
C THR A 316 10.03 -16.35 -10.74
N SER A 317 9.04 -16.55 -11.62
CA SER A 317 9.22 -16.41 -13.08
C SER A 317 9.35 -14.97 -13.57
N ARG A 318 9.13 -13.99 -12.70
CA ARG A 318 9.23 -12.54 -13.01
C ARG A 318 10.60 -11.96 -12.66
N LEU A 319 11.44 -12.68 -11.90
CA LEU A 319 12.67 -12.18 -11.31
C LEU A 319 13.61 -11.52 -12.32
N GLU A 320 13.86 -12.17 -13.45
CA GLU A 320 14.74 -11.65 -14.49
C GLU A 320 14.20 -10.34 -15.10
N THR A 321 12.89 -10.27 -15.28
CA THR A 321 12.24 -9.08 -15.84
C THR A 321 12.31 -7.91 -14.85
N ILE A 322 12.00 -8.14 -13.57
CA ILE A 322 11.97 -7.07 -12.55
C ILE A 322 13.37 -6.64 -12.10
N SER A 323 14.43 -7.37 -12.46
CA SER A 323 15.80 -6.97 -12.18
C SER A 323 16.29 -5.79 -13.02
N ASP A 324 15.56 -5.41 -14.07
CA ASP A 324 15.90 -4.30 -14.95
C ASP A 324 15.53 -2.93 -14.33
N VAL A 325 16.21 -2.62 -13.22
CA VAL A 325 16.08 -1.38 -12.44
C VAL A 325 17.45 -0.91 -11.95
N PRO A 326 17.62 0.38 -11.59
CA PRO A 326 18.88 0.90 -11.07
C PRO A 326 19.27 0.28 -9.72
N LYS A 327 20.53 -0.07 -9.57
CA LYS A 327 21.11 -0.70 -8.38
C LYS A 327 20.86 0.11 -7.10
N GLY A 328 20.33 -0.55 -6.06
CA GLY A 328 20.13 0.02 -4.73
C GLY A 328 19.05 1.12 -4.69
N LYS A 329 18.13 1.11 -5.64
CA LYS A 329 17.04 2.11 -5.75
C LYS A 329 15.64 1.55 -5.55
N VAL A 330 15.49 0.24 -5.37
CA VAL A 330 14.20 -0.45 -5.23
C VAL A 330 14.24 -1.37 -4.02
N LEU A 331 13.14 -1.40 -3.27
CA LEU A 331 12.86 -2.39 -2.24
C LEU A 331 11.73 -3.29 -2.71
N TYR A 332 12.02 -4.54 -3.08
CA TYR A 332 11.00 -5.53 -3.42
C TYR A 332 10.56 -6.32 -2.20
N HIS A 333 9.27 -6.32 -1.91
CA HIS A 333 8.67 -7.26 -0.96
C HIS A 333 8.09 -8.46 -1.69
N PHE A 334 8.34 -9.66 -1.16
CA PHE A 334 7.83 -10.90 -1.75
C PHE A 334 6.93 -11.66 -0.76
N GLU A 335 5.72 -12.00 -1.20
CA GLU A 335 4.91 -13.00 -0.51
C GLU A 335 5.44 -14.40 -0.80
N LYS A 336 5.54 -14.75 -2.08
CA LYS A 336 6.00 -16.09 -2.54
C LYS A 336 7.02 -15.96 -3.65
N VAL A 337 8.22 -16.45 -3.39
CA VAL A 337 9.32 -16.47 -4.34
C VAL A 337 10.31 -17.57 -3.97
N ASP A 338 11.00 -18.14 -4.96
CA ASP A 338 12.23 -18.90 -4.70
C ASP A 338 13.31 -17.93 -4.21
N LEU A 339 13.57 -17.94 -2.89
CA LEU A 339 14.50 -17.02 -2.24
C LEU A 339 15.94 -17.14 -2.74
N LYS A 340 16.37 -18.37 -3.08
CA LYS A 340 17.70 -18.58 -3.62
C LYS A 340 17.82 -17.92 -4.98
N ARG A 341 16.83 -18.15 -5.85
CA ARG A 341 16.79 -17.51 -7.16
C ARG A 341 16.62 -16.00 -7.05
N ALA A 342 15.80 -15.52 -6.13
CA ALA A 342 15.65 -14.09 -5.89
C ALA A 342 16.99 -13.44 -5.47
N LYS A 343 17.75 -14.08 -4.58
CA LYS A 343 19.09 -13.59 -4.19
C LYS A 343 20.09 -13.64 -5.34
N GLU A 344 20.07 -14.68 -6.16
CA GLU A 344 20.93 -14.78 -7.35
C GLU A 344 20.67 -13.66 -8.37
N VAL A 345 19.40 -13.33 -8.61
CA VAL A 345 19.01 -12.35 -9.64
C VAL A 345 19.01 -10.92 -9.12
N LEU A 346 18.49 -10.70 -7.91
CA LEU A 346 18.26 -9.35 -7.36
C LEU A 346 19.32 -8.93 -6.34
N GLY A 347 20.13 -9.83 -5.79
CA GLY A 347 20.99 -9.55 -4.63
C GLY A 347 21.96 -8.38 -4.82
N ASP A 348 22.40 -8.12 -6.04
CA ASP A 348 23.26 -6.99 -6.40
C ASP A 348 22.51 -5.82 -7.05
N VAL A 349 21.19 -5.91 -7.16
CA VAL A 349 20.33 -4.94 -7.86
C VAL A 349 19.40 -4.22 -6.90
N ALA A 350 18.64 -4.96 -6.08
CA ALA A 350 17.59 -4.42 -5.25
C ALA A 350 17.54 -5.09 -3.86
N CYS A 351 17.06 -4.37 -2.86
CA CYS A 351 16.79 -4.94 -1.55
C CYS A 351 15.58 -5.89 -1.62
N ILE A 352 15.70 -7.04 -0.95
CA ILE A 352 14.64 -8.05 -0.83
C ILE A 352 14.01 -7.93 0.56
N SER A 353 12.68 -7.91 0.64
CA SER A 353 11.92 -7.96 1.90
C SER A 353 10.92 -9.12 1.91
N GLY A 354 10.54 -9.54 3.09
CA GLY A 354 9.67 -10.69 3.35
C GLY A 354 10.50 -11.84 3.87
N ASN A 355 10.08 -13.09 3.77
CA ASN A 355 8.77 -13.59 3.36
C ASN A 355 8.36 -14.72 4.32
N VAL A 356 8.38 -14.44 5.64
CA VAL A 356 7.95 -15.45 6.61
C VAL A 356 6.46 -15.75 6.36
N PRO A 357 6.08 -17.01 6.07
CA PRO A 357 4.70 -17.33 5.71
C PRO A 357 3.71 -16.98 6.84
N ASN A 358 2.64 -16.25 6.53
CA ASN A 358 1.60 -15.92 7.51
C ASN A 358 0.99 -17.18 8.15
N SER A 359 0.82 -18.25 7.37
CA SER A 359 0.36 -19.55 7.88
C SER A 359 1.27 -20.10 8.98
N LEU A 360 2.59 -19.93 8.85
CA LEU A 360 3.57 -20.33 9.85
C LEU A 360 3.43 -19.49 11.13
N LEU A 361 3.18 -18.18 10.99
CA LEU A 361 2.95 -17.27 12.11
C LEU A 361 1.63 -17.58 12.83
N CYS A 362 0.57 -17.98 12.09
CA CYS A 362 -0.74 -18.29 12.65
C CYS A 362 -0.81 -19.69 13.29
N THR A 363 -0.30 -20.71 12.61
CA THR A 363 -0.54 -22.11 13.00
C THR A 363 0.73 -22.87 13.38
N GLY A 364 1.91 -22.35 13.03
CA GLY A 364 3.19 -22.98 13.31
C GLY A 364 3.61 -22.95 14.79
N SER A 365 4.83 -23.38 15.03
CA SER A 365 5.50 -23.31 16.35
C SER A 365 6.60 -22.25 16.34
N PRO A 366 6.99 -21.71 17.50
CA PRO A 366 8.14 -20.80 17.62
C PRO A 366 9.43 -21.37 17.04
N GLN A 367 9.66 -22.68 17.18
CA GLN A 367 10.84 -23.33 16.58
C GLN A 367 10.78 -23.34 15.07
N GLY A 368 9.61 -23.67 14.47
CA GLY A 368 9.44 -23.63 13.00
C GLY A 368 9.65 -22.23 12.43
N VAL A 369 9.22 -21.19 13.16
CA VAL A 369 9.49 -19.78 12.76
C VAL A 369 10.99 -19.47 12.80
N ARG A 370 11.70 -19.87 13.87
CA ARG A 370 13.17 -19.70 13.96
C ARG A 370 13.90 -20.42 12.84
N ASP A 371 13.52 -21.66 12.53
CA ASP A 371 14.13 -22.45 11.46
C ASP A 371 13.93 -21.76 10.10
N TYR A 372 12.75 -21.22 9.85
CA TYR A 372 12.46 -20.46 8.63
C TYR A 372 13.27 -19.16 8.56
N CYS A 373 13.32 -18.37 9.65
CA CYS A 373 14.11 -17.15 9.70
C CYS A 373 15.61 -17.46 9.50
N LYS A 374 16.10 -18.57 10.06
CA LYS A 374 17.48 -19.02 9.84
C LYS A 374 17.74 -19.27 8.35
N MET A 375 16.88 -20.04 7.70
CA MET A 375 16.97 -20.33 6.27
C MET A 375 16.93 -19.04 5.44
N LEU A 376 16.01 -18.12 5.76
CA LEU A 376 15.86 -16.83 5.06
C LEU A 376 17.15 -16.00 5.17
N ILE A 377 17.73 -15.89 6.36
CA ILE A 377 18.96 -15.12 6.60
C ILE A 377 20.17 -15.79 5.92
N ASP A 378 20.29 -17.12 6.03
CA ASP A 378 21.39 -17.87 5.41
C ASP A 378 21.38 -17.77 3.88
N VAL A 379 20.20 -17.74 3.26
CA VAL A 379 20.03 -17.67 1.81
C VAL A 379 20.11 -16.23 1.29
N ALA A 380 19.28 -15.32 1.83
CA ALA A 380 19.11 -14.00 1.28
C ALA A 380 19.88 -12.89 2.03
N GLY A 381 20.31 -13.13 3.28
CA GLY A 381 20.99 -12.13 4.09
C GLY A 381 22.46 -11.89 3.76
N LYS A 382 23.13 -12.86 3.14
CA LYS A 382 24.59 -12.74 2.83
C LYS A 382 24.88 -11.49 2.00
N GLY A 383 25.81 -10.67 2.50
CA GLY A 383 26.22 -9.44 1.81
C GLY A 383 25.26 -8.27 1.97
N GLY A 384 24.26 -8.37 2.83
CA GLY A 384 23.24 -7.33 3.03
C GLY A 384 22.07 -7.41 2.04
N GLY A 385 21.26 -6.35 1.98
CA GLY A 385 20.15 -6.25 1.05
C GLY A 385 18.94 -7.13 1.39
N LEU A 386 18.77 -7.51 2.69
CA LEU A 386 17.61 -8.24 3.19
C LEU A 386 16.94 -7.44 4.31
N ILE A 387 15.60 -7.40 4.29
CA ILE A 387 14.75 -6.95 5.39
C ILE A 387 13.78 -8.09 5.71
N VAL A 388 13.73 -8.54 6.98
CA VAL A 388 12.78 -9.58 7.38
C VAL A 388 11.42 -8.98 7.68
N ASP A 389 10.41 -9.57 7.07
CA ASP A 389 8.98 -9.31 7.29
C ASP A 389 8.20 -10.63 7.10
N ALA A 390 6.90 -10.63 7.38
CA ALA A 390 6.00 -11.68 6.91
C ALA A 390 5.86 -11.65 5.39
N GLY A 391 5.29 -12.69 4.79
CA GLY A 391 5.04 -12.73 3.34
C GLY A 391 3.91 -11.81 2.88
N ALA A 392 2.97 -11.52 3.78
CA ALA A 392 1.88 -10.58 3.58
C ALA A 392 1.64 -9.80 4.88
N THR A 393 0.72 -8.85 4.87
CA THR A 393 0.32 -8.12 6.09
C THR A 393 -0.15 -9.08 7.19
N ILE A 394 0.19 -8.75 8.43
CA ILE A 394 -0.10 -9.61 9.59
C ILE A 394 -1.42 -9.17 10.21
N ASP A 395 -2.50 -9.86 9.84
CA ASP A 395 -3.81 -9.70 10.45
C ASP A 395 -3.98 -10.60 11.68
N GLU A 396 -3.59 -11.86 11.56
CA GLU A 396 -3.65 -12.84 12.62
C GLU A 396 -2.29 -13.54 12.77
N ALA A 397 -1.86 -13.75 14.01
CA ALA A 397 -0.68 -14.56 14.34
C ALA A 397 -0.70 -14.93 15.82
N LYS A 398 0.06 -15.95 16.20
CA LYS A 398 0.35 -16.22 17.60
C LYS A 398 1.43 -15.25 18.09
N PRO A 399 1.23 -14.51 19.21
CA PRO A 399 2.23 -13.59 19.74
C PRO A 399 3.61 -14.22 19.95
N GLU A 400 3.66 -15.49 20.41
CA GLU A 400 4.90 -16.24 20.60
C GLU A 400 5.64 -16.51 19.28
N ASN A 401 4.92 -16.64 18.14
CA ASN A 401 5.52 -16.82 16.82
C ASN A 401 6.10 -15.51 16.29
N ILE A 402 5.39 -14.39 16.49
CA ILE A 402 5.93 -13.05 16.19
C ILE A 402 7.19 -12.80 17.02
N LYS A 403 7.13 -13.09 18.34
CA LYS A 403 8.29 -12.92 19.20
C LYS A 403 9.47 -13.79 18.77
N ALA A 404 9.23 -15.03 18.36
CA ALA A 404 10.27 -15.90 17.83
C ALA A 404 10.92 -15.34 16.55
N MET A 405 10.13 -14.79 15.62
CA MET A 405 10.65 -14.11 14.43
C MET A 405 11.52 -12.91 14.79
N MET A 406 11.03 -12.05 15.70
CA MET A 406 11.71 -10.81 16.08
C MET A 406 13.01 -11.09 16.82
N ASP A 407 12.96 -11.89 17.90
CA ASP A 407 14.13 -12.16 18.74
C ASP A 407 15.20 -12.92 17.97
N PHE A 408 14.81 -14.00 17.26
CA PHE A 408 15.75 -14.81 16.52
C PHE A 408 16.46 -14.01 15.41
N THR A 409 15.74 -13.18 14.69
CA THR A 409 16.37 -12.35 13.63
C THR A 409 17.33 -11.32 14.21
N LYS A 410 17.02 -10.73 15.38
CA LYS A 410 17.94 -9.81 16.07
C LYS A 410 19.23 -10.51 16.53
N GLU A 411 19.12 -11.73 17.00
CA GLU A 411 20.27 -12.51 17.50
C GLU A 411 21.10 -13.14 16.38
N TYR A 412 20.45 -13.84 15.46
CA TYR A 412 21.09 -14.61 14.40
C TYR A 412 21.53 -13.76 13.20
N GLY A 413 20.81 -12.68 12.93
CA GLY A 413 21.03 -11.81 11.78
C GLY A 413 22.18 -10.82 11.91
N VAL A 414 23.01 -10.91 12.93
CA VAL A 414 24.18 -10.03 13.15
C VAL A 414 25.25 -10.33 12.10
N TYR A 415 25.65 -9.32 11.34
CA TYR A 415 26.76 -9.43 10.39
C TYR A 415 28.10 -9.36 11.12
N ARG A 416 28.99 -10.30 10.81
CA ARG A 416 30.32 -10.43 11.40
C ARG A 416 31.39 -10.09 10.38
#